data_f1319e4725879428c306141bc4b52374
#
_entry.id   f1319e4725879428c306141bc4b52374
#
_cell.length_a   1.000
_cell.length_b   1.000
_cell.length_c   1.000
_cell.angle_alpha   90.00
_cell.angle_beta   90.00
_cell.angle_gamma   90.00
#
_symmetry.space_group_name_H-M   'P 1'
#
loop_
_entity.id
_entity.type
_entity.pdbx_description
1 polymer ?
#
loop_
_entity_poly.entity_id
_entity_poly.type
_entity_poly.pdbx_seq_one_letter_code
_entity_poly.pdbx_strand_id
1 'polypeptide(L)'
;GWRIGVAGRREDILSKMSDEIDGVVAYEVIDVNTPKAVGGLHKLIGKLGGKHLYFHSSGIGYQNTGLDACKELTTIETNCLGMARLVGEAFRYFEQHPETDGQIAVISSISRTKGLGAAPAYSASKRFTSHYLESLCQLTSIKKIHNIHITDIRPGFVKTPLIEGSNFPMQLDARKVAVSIVDGIERRKPVITINWLYRLLVFFWQMIPRSIWIKMKVK
;
A
#
# COMPACT_ATOMS: atom_id res chain seq x y z
N GLY A 1 -9.53 -17.23 13.40
CA GLY A 1 -9.24 -16.64 12.09
C GLY A 1 -9.56 -15.15 12.06
N TRP A 2 -9.20 -14.46 11.01
CA TRP A 2 -9.52 -13.04 10.83
C TRP A 2 -10.96 -12.86 10.36
N ARG A 3 -11.64 -11.82 10.86
CA ARG A 3 -12.88 -11.30 10.26
C ARG A 3 -12.47 -10.19 9.29
N ILE A 4 -12.79 -10.33 8.01
CA ILE A 4 -12.28 -9.47 6.94
C ILE A 4 -13.41 -8.67 6.32
N GLY A 5 -13.25 -7.35 6.24
CA GLY A 5 -14.03 -6.49 5.37
C GLY A 5 -13.23 -6.14 4.13
N VAL A 6 -13.81 -6.30 2.96
CA VAL A 6 -13.18 -5.97 1.68
C VAL A 6 -13.79 -4.73 1.05
N ALA A 7 -12.95 -3.90 0.42
CA ALA A 7 -13.39 -2.70 -0.26
C ALA A 7 -12.73 -2.52 -1.62
N GLY A 8 -13.46 -1.97 -2.55
CA GLY A 8 -12.98 -1.68 -3.91
C GLY A 8 -14.09 -1.09 -4.78
N ARG A 9 -13.81 -0.90 -6.06
CA ARG A 9 -14.74 -0.27 -7.01
C ARG A 9 -15.70 -1.25 -7.70
N ARG A 10 -15.36 -2.54 -7.73
CA ARG A 10 -16.08 -3.59 -8.48
C ARG A 10 -16.93 -4.40 -7.54
N GLU A 11 -18.21 -4.08 -7.48
CA GLU A 11 -19.17 -4.69 -6.56
C GLU A 11 -19.32 -6.19 -6.80
N ASP A 12 -19.38 -6.60 -8.07
CA ASP A 12 -19.48 -8.00 -8.49
C ASP A 12 -18.35 -8.87 -7.90
N ILE A 13 -17.12 -8.35 -7.94
CA ILE A 13 -15.96 -9.05 -7.35
C ILE A 13 -16.04 -9.07 -5.82
N LEU A 14 -16.43 -7.97 -5.20
CA LEU A 14 -16.52 -7.88 -3.74
C LEU A 14 -17.60 -8.81 -3.19
N SER A 15 -18.76 -8.88 -3.84
CA SER A 15 -19.84 -9.82 -3.50
C SER A 15 -19.36 -11.25 -3.61
N LYS A 16 -18.76 -11.61 -4.74
CA LYS A 16 -18.18 -12.95 -4.93
C LYS A 16 -17.14 -13.31 -3.88
N MET A 17 -16.26 -12.38 -3.48
CA MET A 17 -15.31 -12.62 -2.41
C MET A 17 -15.99 -12.87 -1.07
N SER A 18 -17.11 -12.15 -0.78
CA SER A 18 -17.87 -12.35 0.44
C SER A 18 -18.59 -13.71 0.48
N ASP A 19 -18.99 -14.22 -0.69
CA ASP A 19 -19.69 -15.49 -0.79
C ASP A 19 -18.76 -16.71 -0.80
N GLU A 20 -17.54 -16.56 -1.36
CA GLU A 20 -16.64 -17.69 -1.64
C GLU A 20 -15.45 -17.78 -0.69
N ILE A 21 -15.09 -16.70 0.03
CA ILE A 21 -13.88 -16.68 0.86
C ILE A 21 -14.23 -16.69 2.35
N ASP A 22 -13.89 -17.76 3.02
CA ASP A 22 -14.04 -17.86 4.47
C ASP A 22 -13.34 -16.69 5.19
N GLY A 23 -14.07 -16.10 6.14
CA GLY A 23 -13.58 -14.95 6.92
C GLY A 23 -13.87 -13.57 6.28
N VAL A 24 -14.26 -13.48 5.00
CA VAL A 24 -14.80 -12.25 4.43
C VAL A 24 -16.26 -12.11 4.85
N VAL A 25 -16.53 -11.24 5.79
CA VAL A 25 -17.85 -11.11 6.45
C VAL A 25 -18.63 -9.85 6.03
N ALA A 26 -18.00 -8.94 5.31
CA ALA A 26 -18.61 -7.72 4.81
C ALA A 26 -17.83 -7.12 3.64
N TYR A 27 -18.54 -6.37 2.79
CA TYR A 27 -17.90 -5.55 1.78
C TYR A 27 -18.57 -4.16 1.66
N GLU A 28 -17.83 -3.23 1.06
CA GLU A 28 -18.32 -1.90 0.72
C GLU A 28 -17.69 -1.42 -0.60
N VAL A 29 -18.50 -0.80 -1.46
CA VAL A 29 -18.00 -0.21 -2.72
C VAL A 29 -17.35 1.13 -2.41
N ILE A 30 -16.01 1.18 -2.53
CA ILE A 30 -15.22 2.38 -2.24
C ILE A 30 -14.31 2.71 -3.41
N ASP A 31 -14.46 3.92 -3.95
CA ASP A 31 -13.47 4.54 -4.82
C ASP A 31 -12.63 5.51 -3.99
N VAL A 32 -11.35 5.19 -3.82
CA VAL A 32 -10.40 5.98 -3.00
C VAL A 32 -10.22 7.42 -3.52
N ASN A 33 -10.52 7.67 -4.80
CA ASN A 33 -10.38 8.99 -5.44
C ASN A 33 -11.54 9.94 -5.11
N THR A 34 -12.61 9.46 -4.51
CA THR A 34 -13.78 10.28 -4.18
C THR A 34 -13.79 10.73 -2.72
N PRO A 35 -14.37 11.91 -2.40
CA PRO A 35 -14.58 12.32 -1.01
C PRO A 35 -15.46 11.35 -0.21
N LYS A 36 -16.35 10.60 -0.89
CA LYS A 36 -17.23 9.60 -0.27
C LYS A 36 -16.49 8.39 0.28
N ALA A 37 -15.23 8.19 -0.09
CA ALA A 37 -14.41 7.06 0.36
C ALA A 37 -14.33 6.94 1.89
N VAL A 38 -14.25 8.06 2.61
CA VAL A 38 -14.22 8.09 4.08
C VAL A 38 -15.53 7.54 4.66
N GLY A 39 -16.67 8.00 4.16
CA GLY A 39 -17.97 7.49 4.60
C GLY A 39 -18.15 5.99 4.32
N GLY A 40 -17.64 5.53 3.16
CA GLY A 40 -17.60 4.10 2.84
C GLY A 40 -16.74 3.29 3.81
N LEU A 41 -15.57 3.80 4.18
CA LEU A 41 -14.71 3.17 5.19
C LEU A 41 -15.44 3.06 6.55
N HIS A 42 -16.11 4.12 7.00
CA HIS A 42 -16.87 4.09 8.26
C HIS A 42 -18.01 3.07 8.22
N LYS A 43 -18.75 2.97 7.09
CA LYS A 43 -19.78 1.94 6.92
C LYS A 43 -19.20 0.54 7.02
N LEU A 44 -18.07 0.28 6.37
CA LEU A 44 -17.42 -1.02 6.44
C LEU A 44 -16.96 -1.36 7.85
N ILE A 45 -16.38 -0.40 8.58
CA ILE A 45 -15.99 -0.56 9.98
C ILE A 45 -17.21 -0.89 10.84
N GLY A 46 -18.34 -0.20 10.63
CA GLY A 46 -19.60 -0.47 11.33
C GLY A 46 -20.12 -1.88 11.08
N LYS A 47 -20.10 -2.37 9.82
CA LYS A 47 -20.45 -3.76 9.48
C LYS A 47 -19.57 -4.80 10.16
N LEU A 48 -18.31 -4.46 10.44
CA LEU A 48 -17.36 -5.35 11.14
C LEU A 48 -17.49 -5.29 12.66
N GLY A 49 -18.16 -4.28 13.21
CA GLY A 49 -18.20 -4.02 14.66
C GLY A 49 -16.88 -3.47 15.19
N GLY A 50 -16.11 -2.76 14.38
CA GLY A 50 -14.78 -2.22 14.69
C GLY A 50 -13.69 -2.76 13.79
N LYS A 51 -12.44 -2.36 14.03
CA LYS A 51 -11.27 -2.88 13.30
C LYS A 51 -10.02 -2.90 14.17
N HIS A 52 -9.12 -3.86 13.91
CA HIS A 52 -7.78 -3.95 14.50
C HIS A 52 -6.68 -3.78 13.45
N LEU A 53 -7.00 -4.01 12.18
CA LEU A 53 -6.08 -3.83 11.06
C LEU A 53 -6.75 -3.03 9.94
N TYR A 54 -6.09 -1.99 9.49
CA TYR A 54 -6.35 -1.34 8.23
C TYR A 54 -5.25 -1.70 7.22
N PHE A 55 -5.61 -2.45 6.19
CA PHE A 55 -4.69 -2.86 5.13
C PHE A 55 -4.99 -2.09 3.84
N HIS A 56 -4.07 -1.22 3.42
CA HIS A 56 -4.22 -0.44 2.20
C HIS A 56 -3.44 -1.07 1.05
N SER A 57 -4.15 -1.66 0.11
CA SER A 57 -3.59 -2.28 -1.09
C SER A 57 -3.91 -1.53 -2.38
N SER A 58 -4.77 -0.51 -2.34
CA SER A 58 -5.12 0.26 -3.52
C SER A 58 -3.90 0.95 -4.11
N GLY A 59 -3.73 0.82 -5.40
CA GLY A 59 -2.65 1.48 -6.12
C GLY A 59 -2.64 1.08 -7.58
N ILE A 60 -2.18 1.99 -8.42
CA ILE A 60 -2.01 1.80 -9.86
C ILE A 60 -0.61 2.25 -10.26
N GLY A 61 -0.17 1.84 -11.44
CA GLY A 61 1.10 2.28 -12.00
C GLY A 61 1.16 2.02 -13.48
N TYR A 62 1.83 2.92 -14.19
CA TYR A 62 2.05 2.84 -15.62
C TYR A 62 3.52 3.06 -15.94
N GLN A 63 4.04 2.34 -16.95
CA GLN A 63 5.19 2.81 -17.68
C GLN A 63 4.74 3.99 -18.55
N ASN A 64 5.42 5.13 -18.42
CA ASN A 64 4.97 6.39 -19.02
C ASN A 64 6.12 7.31 -19.41
N THR A 65 6.98 6.82 -20.29
CA THR A 65 8.13 7.60 -20.82
C THR A 65 7.70 8.81 -21.66
N GLY A 66 6.47 8.79 -22.19
CA GLY A 66 5.87 9.90 -22.95
C GLY A 66 5.23 10.97 -22.07
N LEU A 67 5.22 10.80 -20.74
CA LEU A 67 4.58 11.72 -19.77
C LEU A 67 3.12 12.03 -20.10
N ASP A 68 2.36 11.01 -20.52
CA ASP A 68 0.92 11.13 -20.69
C ASP A 68 0.29 11.65 -19.38
N ALA A 69 -0.34 12.81 -19.46
CA ALA A 69 -0.84 13.53 -18.29
C ALA A 69 -1.93 12.75 -17.54
N CYS A 70 -2.79 12.03 -18.26
CA CYS A 70 -3.85 11.24 -17.63
C CYS A 70 -3.25 10.13 -16.76
N LYS A 71 -2.25 9.41 -17.25
CA LYS A 71 -1.55 8.35 -16.50
C LYS A 71 -0.82 8.92 -15.28
N GLU A 72 -0.12 10.05 -15.43
CA GLU A 72 0.59 10.70 -14.33
C GLU A 72 -0.40 11.14 -13.23
N LEU A 73 -1.41 11.92 -13.59
CA LEU A 73 -2.36 12.49 -12.63
C LEU A 73 -3.21 11.41 -11.95
N THR A 74 -3.74 10.44 -12.70
CA THR A 74 -4.52 9.32 -12.11
C THR A 74 -3.66 8.50 -11.13
N THR A 75 -2.37 8.32 -11.43
CA THR A 75 -1.44 7.64 -10.51
C THR A 75 -1.27 8.43 -9.21
N ILE A 76 -1.09 9.75 -9.28
CA ILE A 76 -0.96 10.61 -8.09
C ILE A 76 -2.27 10.66 -7.30
N GLU A 77 -3.41 10.82 -7.97
CA GLU A 77 -4.72 10.81 -7.32
C GLU A 77 -4.95 9.53 -6.52
N THR A 78 -4.72 8.37 -7.14
CA THR A 78 -4.96 7.08 -6.48
C THR A 78 -3.92 6.78 -5.40
N ASN A 79 -2.64 6.89 -5.74
CA ASN A 79 -1.56 6.41 -4.87
C ASN A 79 -1.16 7.42 -3.77
N CYS A 80 -1.45 8.70 -3.97
CA CYS A 80 -1.12 9.74 -2.99
C CYS A 80 -2.37 10.27 -2.30
N LEU A 81 -3.28 10.90 -3.02
CA LEU A 81 -4.47 11.56 -2.44
C LEU A 81 -5.43 10.52 -1.84
N GLY A 82 -5.78 9.49 -2.62
CA GLY A 82 -6.66 8.41 -2.16
C GLY A 82 -6.08 7.66 -0.97
N MET A 83 -4.79 7.34 -1.02
CA MET A 83 -4.07 6.69 0.07
C MET A 83 -4.05 7.58 1.33
N ALA A 84 -3.62 8.83 1.22
CA ALA A 84 -3.52 9.73 2.37
C ALA A 84 -4.89 9.98 3.03
N ARG A 85 -5.96 10.09 2.21
CA ARG A 85 -7.34 10.22 2.71
C ARG A 85 -7.75 9.07 3.61
N LEU A 86 -7.56 7.83 3.17
CA LEU A 86 -8.03 6.65 3.90
C LEU A 86 -7.07 6.21 5.01
N VAL A 87 -5.76 6.32 4.80
CA VAL A 87 -4.76 6.03 5.84
C VAL A 87 -4.86 7.05 6.98
N GLY A 88 -5.03 8.34 6.65
CA GLY A 88 -5.25 9.38 7.65
C GLY A 88 -6.52 9.15 8.45
N GLU A 89 -7.61 8.68 7.80
CA GLU A 89 -8.84 8.31 8.49
C GLU A 89 -8.67 7.08 9.38
N ALA A 90 -7.94 6.07 8.90
CA ALA A 90 -7.60 4.91 9.72
C ALA A 90 -6.78 5.28 10.96
N PHE A 91 -5.87 6.25 10.83
CA PHE A 91 -5.08 6.77 11.95
C PHE A 91 -5.99 7.46 12.98
N ARG A 92 -6.87 8.39 12.54
CA ARG A 92 -7.84 9.06 13.42
C ARG A 92 -8.75 8.08 14.14
N TYR A 93 -9.22 7.04 13.45
CA TYR A 93 -10.03 6.01 14.08
C TYR A 93 -9.30 5.35 15.24
N PHE A 94 -8.07 4.90 15.07
CA PHE A 94 -7.30 4.26 16.16
C PHE A 94 -6.90 5.24 17.26
N GLU A 95 -6.66 6.50 16.93
CA GLU A 95 -6.40 7.55 17.91
C GLU A 95 -7.62 7.80 18.82
N GLN A 96 -8.84 7.70 18.27
CA GLN A 96 -10.10 7.84 18.98
C GLN A 96 -10.51 6.58 19.75
N HIS A 97 -9.87 5.44 19.48
CA HIS A 97 -10.12 4.15 20.13
C HIS A 97 -8.84 3.61 20.78
N PRO A 98 -8.34 4.26 21.85
CA PRO A 98 -7.07 3.90 22.46
C PRO A 98 -7.07 2.50 23.11
N GLU A 99 -8.24 1.95 23.40
CA GLU A 99 -8.44 0.56 23.84
C GLU A 99 -8.17 -0.47 22.74
N THR A 100 -8.16 -0.05 21.50
CA THR A 100 -7.91 -0.91 20.35
C THR A 100 -6.42 -0.91 20.00
N ASP A 101 -5.77 -2.07 20.07
CA ASP A 101 -4.41 -2.26 19.60
C ASP A 101 -4.41 -2.38 18.06
N GLY A 102 -4.30 -1.22 17.40
CA GLY A 102 -4.53 -1.04 15.98
C GLY A 102 -3.28 -1.15 15.13
N GLN A 103 -3.43 -1.63 13.90
CA GLN A 103 -2.35 -1.65 12.92
C GLN A 103 -2.78 -1.04 11.58
N ILE A 104 -1.90 -0.24 11.00
CA ILE A 104 -2.04 0.32 9.65
C ILE A 104 -0.93 -0.26 8.79
N ALA A 105 -1.28 -1.09 7.82
CA ALA A 105 -0.36 -1.71 6.88
C ALA A 105 -0.63 -1.21 5.46
N VAL A 106 0.39 -0.72 4.77
CA VAL A 106 0.23 -0.08 3.45
C VAL A 106 1.24 -0.65 2.46
N ILE A 107 0.77 -0.99 1.27
CA ILE A 107 1.64 -1.45 0.17
C ILE A 107 2.30 -0.25 -0.52
N SER A 108 3.60 -0.07 -0.27
CA SER A 108 4.47 0.80 -1.06
C SER A 108 5.15 0.01 -2.20
N SER A 109 6.45 0.06 -2.35
CA SER A 109 7.24 -0.71 -3.32
C SER A 109 8.73 -0.49 -3.11
N ILE A 110 9.57 -1.38 -3.62
CA ILE A 110 11.02 -1.11 -3.75
C ILE A 110 11.31 0.08 -4.68
N SER A 111 10.40 0.40 -5.63
CA SER A 111 10.53 1.55 -6.55
C SER A 111 10.57 2.91 -5.83
N ARG A 112 10.17 2.95 -4.55
CA ARG A 112 10.31 4.14 -3.68
C ARG A 112 11.77 4.60 -3.48
N THR A 113 12.71 3.70 -3.74
CA THR A 113 14.14 3.92 -3.40
C THR A 113 14.80 4.98 -4.26
N LYS A 114 14.49 4.99 -5.55
CA LYS A 114 15.00 5.94 -6.54
C LYS A 114 13.90 6.34 -7.53
N GLY A 115 13.99 7.52 -8.12
CA GLY A 115 13.13 7.90 -9.24
C GLY A 115 13.41 7.03 -10.45
N LEU A 116 12.36 6.48 -11.06
CA LEU A 116 12.42 5.63 -12.24
C LEU A 116 11.90 6.39 -13.45
N GLY A 117 12.76 6.65 -14.43
CA GLY A 117 12.37 7.35 -15.65
C GLY A 117 11.34 6.61 -16.51
N ALA A 118 11.26 5.28 -16.36
CA ALA A 118 10.23 4.47 -17.03
C ALA A 118 8.82 4.67 -16.42
N ALA A 119 8.73 5.09 -15.15
CA ALA A 119 7.46 5.24 -14.43
C ALA A 119 7.55 6.39 -13.41
N PRO A 120 7.59 7.66 -13.86
CA PRO A 120 7.87 8.79 -12.98
C PRO A 120 6.86 8.96 -11.86
N ALA A 121 5.56 9.11 -12.16
CA ALA A 121 4.51 9.25 -11.16
C ALA A 121 4.43 8.04 -10.22
N TYR A 122 4.59 6.82 -10.73
CA TYR A 122 4.55 5.62 -9.90
C TYR A 122 5.67 5.61 -8.85
N SER A 123 6.93 5.76 -9.27
CA SER A 123 8.06 5.73 -8.33
C SER A 123 7.99 6.88 -7.31
N ALA A 124 7.58 8.08 -7.76
CA ALA A 124 7.36 9.23 -6.90
C ALA A 124 6.22 8.96 -5.88
N SER A 125 5.09 8.39 -6.32
CA SER A 125 3.97 8.08 -5.45
C SER A 125 4.33 7.02 -4.39
N LYS A 126 5.14 6.02 -4.74
CA LYS A 126 5.60 5.01 -3.79
C LYS A 126 6.62 5.58 -2.79
N ARG A 127 7.40 6.56 -3.18
CA ARG A 127 8.24 7.35 -2.26
C ARG A 127 7.38 8.17 -1.31
N PHE A 128 6.36 8.87 -1.83
CA PHE A 128 5.38 9.59 -1.01
C PHE A 128 4.75 8.68 0.04
N THR A 129 4.25 7.49 -0.37
CA THR A 129 3.65 6.51 0.55
C THR A 129 4.58 6.18 1.72
N SER A 130 5.82 5.76 1.44
CA SER A 130 6.76 5.40 2.50
C SER A 130 7.11 6.57 3.41
N HIS A 131 7.27 7.77 2.84
CA HIS A 131 7.61 8.96 3.62
C HIS A 131 6.44 9.42 4.49
N TYR A 132 5.22 9.34 3.98
CA TYR A 132 4.00 9.63 4.73
C TYR A 132 3.84 8.67 5.93
N LEU A 133 4.08 7.37 5.74
CA LEU A 133 4.05 6.38 6.83
C LEU A 133 5.13 6.64 7.89
N GLU A 134 6.33 7.00 7.47
CA GLU A 134 7.42 7.40 8.38
C GLU A 134 7.01 8.61 9.22
N SER A 135 6.38 9.61 8.59
CA SER A 135 5.86 10.80 9.29
C SER A 135 4.75 10.44 10.28
N LEU A 136 3.87 9.49 9.96
CA LEU A 136 2.87 8.99 10.91
C LEU A 136 3.50 8.25 12.09
N CYS A 137 4.57 7.47 11.87
CA CYS A 137 5.34 6.86 12.97
C CYS A 137 5.94 7.94 13.90
N GLN A 138 6.48 9.03 13.33
CA GLN A 138 6.98 10.14 14.13
C GLN A 138 5.84 10.82 14.91
N LEU A 139 4.68 10.99 14.27
CA LEU A 139 3.50 11.59 14.89
C LEU A 139 2.99 10.77 16.08
N THR A 140 2.99 9.42 16.01
CA THR A 140 2.65 8.58 17.17
C THR A 140 3.60 8.84 18.33
N SER A 141 4.88 9.00 18.09
CA SER A 141 5.89 9.32 19.12
C SER A 141 5.66 10.69 19.72
N ILE A 142 5.41 11.72 18.91
CA ILE A 142 5.14 13.10 19.37
C ILE A 142 3.89 13.14 20.24
N LYS A 143 2.83 12.46 19.83
CA LYS A 143 1.55 12.41 20.55
C LYS A 143 1.52 11.39 21.70
N LYS A 144 2.59 10.60 21.90
CA LYS A 144 2.67 9.49 22.87
C LYS A 144 1.54 8.46 22.68
N ILE A 145 1.22 8.15 21.43
CA ILE A 145 0.24 7.14 21.05
C ILE A 145 0.94 5.79 20.97
N HIS A 146 0.53 4.81 21.77
CA HIS A 146 1.17 3.50 21.86
C HIS A 146 0.37 2.36 21.23
N ASN A 147 -0.89 2.60 20.92
CA ASN A 147 -1.82 1.61 20.38
C ASN A 147 -1.88 1.59 18.84
N ILE A 148 -1.04 2.36 18.12
CA ILE A 148 -1.03 2.38 16.65
C ILE A 148 0.31 1.86 16.13
N HIS A 149 0.26 0.72 15.44
CA HIS A 149 1.41 0.14 14.74
C HIS A 149 1.33 0.43 13.24
N ILE A 150 2.41 0.87 12.65
CA ILE A 150 2.46 1.24 11.23
C ILE A 150 3.45 0.34 10.50
N THR A 151 3.01 -0.25 9.38
CA THR A 151 3.79 -1.19 8.58
C THR A 151 3.88 -0.72 7.14
N ASP A 152 5.10 -0.45 6.66
CA ASP A 152 5.41 -0.15 5.26
C ASP A 152 5.81 -1.44 4.53
N ILE A 153 4.95 -1.92 3.63
CA ILE A 153 5.16 -3.15 2.87
C ILE A 153 5.79 -2.79 1.52
N ARG A 154 6.98 -3.34 1.26
CA ARG A 154 7.83 -3.02 0.11
C ARG A 154 8.05 -4.24 -0.78
N PRO A 155 7.07 -4.64 -1.59
CA PRO A 155 7.27 -5.71 -2.55
C PRO A 155 8.19 -5.28 -3.70
N GLY A 156 8.84 -6.26 -4.31
CA GLY A 156 9.44 -6.15 -5.63
C GLY A 156 8.40 -6.36 -6.74
N PHE A 157 8.82 -6.92 -7.86
CA PHE A 157 7.91 -7.26 -8.96
C PHE A 157 7.09 -8.50 -8.60
N VAL A 158 5.78 -8.34 -8.48
CA VAL A 158 4.84 -9.42 -8.15
C VAL A 158 3.98 -9.73 -9.37
N LYS A 159 3.86 -10.99 -9.74
CA LYS A 159 3.00 -11.45 -10.86
C LYS A 159 1.54 -11.10 -10.57
N THR A 160 1.11 -9.96 -11.10
CA THR A 160 -0.24 -9.40 -10.96
C THR A 160 -0.61 -8.69 -12.25
N PRO A 161 -1.89 -8.36 -12.49
CA PRO A 161 -2.30 -7.57 -13.65
C PRO A 161 -1.57 -6.23 -13.80
N LEU A 162 -1.03 -5.67 -12.70
CA LEU A 162 -0.27 -4.41 -12.73
C LEU A 162 1.00 -4.48 -13.59
N ILE A 163 1.61 -5.66 -13.71
CA ILE A 163 2.85 -5.87 -14.49
C ILE A 163 2.66 -6.86 -15.64
N GLU A 164 1.42 -7.17 -15.99
CA GLU A 164 1.09 -8.07 -17.09
C GLU A 164 1.68 -7.56 -18.42
N GLY A 165 2.26 -8.46 -19.20
CA GLY A 165 2.96 -8.11 -20.44
C GLY A 165 4.37 -7.51 -20.26
N SER A 166 4.86 -7.36 -19.03
CA SER A 166 6.20 -6.84 -18.75
C SER A 166 7.17 -7.96 -18.37
N ASN A 167 8.36 -7.97 -18.97
CA ASN A 167 9.43 -8.92 -18.65
C ASN A 167 10.35 -8.38 -17.54
N PHE A 168 9.81 -8.14 -16.36
CA PHE A 168 10.64 -7.77 -15.22
C PHE A 168 11.40 -8.97 -14.65
N PRO A 169 12.68 -8.78 -14.25
CA PRO A 169 13.45 -9.85 -13.61
C PRO A 169 12.91 -10.18 -12.21
N MET A 170 13.17 -11.42 -11.75
CA MET A 170 12.89 -11.86 -10.38
C MET A 170 11.41 -11.68 -9.96
N GLN A 171 10.47 -11.89 -10.86
CA GLN A 171 9.04 -11.79 -10.52
C GLN A 171 8.67 -12.80 -9.43
N LEU A 172 7.97 -12.32 -8.41
CA LEU A 172 7.51 -13.09 -7.26
C LEU A 172 6.10 -13.63 -7.49
N ASP A 173 5.84 -14.82 -6.98
CA ASP A 173 4.50 -15.40 -6.91
C ASP A 173 3.63 -14.62 -5.92
N ALA A 174 2.42 -14.21 -6.34
CA ALA A 174 1.54 -13.37 -5.55
C ALA A 174 1.11 -14.04 -4.24
N ARG A 175 0.89 -15.37 -4.24
CA ARG A 175 0.48 -16.12 -3.04
C ARG A 175 1.60 -16.17 -2.01
N LYS A 176 2.84 -16.42 -2.45
CA LYS A 176 4.01 -16.39 -1.56
C LYS A 176 4.25 -15.02 -0.96
N VAL A 177 4.03 -13.98 -1.77
CA VAL A 177 4.09 -12.58 -1.32
C VAL A 177 3.03 -12.31 -0.25
N ALA A 178 1.78 -12.73 -0.47
CA ALA A 178 0.69 -12.58 0.48
C ALA A 178 1.00 -13.25 1.83
N VAL A 179 1.49 -14.49 1.82
CA VAL A 179 1.92 -15.21 3.04
C VAL A 179 3.00 -14.43 3.80
N SER A 180 4.00 -13.91 3.08
CA SER A 180 5.07 -13.11 3.70
C SER A 180 4.57 -11.79 4.29
N ILE A 181 3.55 -11.19 3.67
CA ILE A 181 2.90 -9.97 4.18
C ILE A 181 2.15 -10.29 5.47
N VAL A 182 1.35 -11.35 5.49
CA VAL A 182 0.59 -11.78 6.68
C VAL A 182 1.52 -12.06 7.85
N ASP A 183 2.57 -12.88 7.65
CA ASP A 183 3.60 -13.13 8.70
C ASP A 183 4.22 -11.82 9.23
N GLY A 184 4.51 -10.88 8.35
CA GLY A 184 5.09 -9.61 8.76
C GLY A 184 4.11 -8.70 9.52
N ILE A 185 2.82 -8.72 9.15
CA ILE A 185 1.74 -8.01 9.84
C ILE A 185 1.52 -8.60 11.23
N GLU A 186 1.41 -9.91 11.35
CA GLU A 186 1.22 -10.61 12.64
C GLU A 186 2.37 -10.34 13.62
N ARG A 187 3.60 -10.21 13.08
CA ARG A 187 4.79 -9.83 13.88
C ARG A 187 4.96 -8.32 14.05
N ARG A 188 4.02 -7.50 13.59
CA ARG A 188 4.05 -6.02 13.67
C ARG A 188 5.36 -5.40 13.17
N LYS A 189 5.94 -5.98 12.10
CA LYS A 189 7.16 -5.43 11.52
C LYS A 189 6.93 -4.03 10.97
N PRO A 190 7.71 -3.02 11.33
CA PRO A 190 7.52 -1.66 10.82
C PRO A 190 7.80 -1.55 9.32
N VAL A 191 8.67 -2.42 8.80
CA VAL A 191 9.01 -2.51 7.37
C VAL A 191 9.07 -3.96 6.94
N ILE A 192 8.36 -4.30 5.87
CA ILE A 192 8.38 -5.62 5.24
C ILE A 192 8.92 -5.48 3.81
N THR A 193 10.20 -5.79 3.59
CA THR A 193 10.75 -5.95 2.24
C THR A 193 10.71 -7.43 1.88
N ILE A 194 9.92 -7.77 0.86
CA ILE A 194 9.67 -9.14 0.48
C ILE A 194 10.83 -9.64 -0.38
N ASN A 195 11.40 -10.81 0.03
CA ASN A 195 12.57 -11.44 -0.55
C ASN A 195 13.90 -10.71 -0.23
N TRP A 196 14.88 -11.49 0.21
CA TRP A 196 16.20 -10.99 0.60
C TRP A 196 17.00 -10.39 -0.58
N LEU A 197 16.80 -10.92 -1.81
CA LEU A 197 17.45 -10.38 -3.02
C LEU A 197 17.01 -8.93 -3.29
N TYR A 198 15.73 -8.61 -3.08
CA TYR A 198 15.26 -7.23 -3.21
C TYR A 198 15.78 -6.33 -2.08
N ARG A 199 15.99 -6.87 -0.88
CA ARG A 199 16.64 -6.11 0.20
C ARG A 199 18.06 -5.72 -0.19
N LEU A 200 18.81 -6.67 -0.76
CA LEU A 200 20.16 -6.44 -1.23
C LEU A 200 20.19 -5.45 -2.40
N LEU A 201 19.30 -5.63 -3.39
CA LEU A 201 19.15 -4.72 -4.52
C LEU A 201 18.88 -3.27 -4.07
N VAL A 202 17.92 -3.08 -3.16
CA VAL A 202 17.56 -1.77 -2.61
C VAL A 202 18.74 -1.15 -1.87
N PHE A 203 19.48 -1.94 -1.09
CA PHE A 203 20.68 -1.48 -0.42
C PHE A 203 21.72 -0.90 -1.40
N PHE A 204 22.03 -1.63 -2.47
CA PHE A 204 22.96 -1.13 -3.50
C PHE A 204 22.38 0.06 -4.27
N TRP A 205 21.10 0.08 -4.58
CA TRP A 205 20.48 1.23 -5.23
C TRP A 205 20.63 2.51 -4.41
N GLN A 206 20.49 2.44 -3.10
CA GLN A 206 20.66 3.60 -2.21
C GLN A 206 22.06 4.18 -2.27
N MET A 207 23.08 3.34 -2.44
CA MET A 207 24.48 3.76 -2.52
C MET A 207 24.84 4.45 -3.84
N ILE A 208 24.09 4.24 -4.92
CA ILE A 208 24.39 4.84 -6.21
C ILE A 208 24.19 6.38 -6.12
N PRO A 209 25.24 7.19 -6.39
CA PRO A 209 25.12 8.64 -6.42
C PRO A 209 24.06 9.10 -7.45
N ARG A 210 23.38 10.21 -7.16
CA ARG A 210 22.36 10.76 -8.05
C ARG A 210 22.90 11.03 -9.46
N SER A 211 24.13 11.56 -9.58
CA SER A 211 24.78 11.84 -10.87
C SER A 211 24.99 10.62 -11.76
N ILE A 212 25.18 9.45 -11.17
CA ILE A 212 25.27 8.18 -11.88
C ILE A 212 23.88 7.65 -12.18
N TRP A 213 22.98 7.62 -11.19
CA TRP A 213 21.62 7.09 -11.30
C TRP A 213 20.84 7.69 -12.47
N ILE A 214 20.86 9.02 -12.64
CA ILE A 214 20.12 9.72 -13.69
C ILE A 214 20.59 9.38 -15.11
N LYS A 215 21.76 8.79 -15.25
CA LYS A 215 22.32 8.33 -16.55
C LYS A 215 22.05 6.83 -16.82
N MET A 216 21.60 6.10 -15.80
CA MET A 216 21.32 4.67 -15.92
C MET A 216 19.98 4.44 -16.63
N LYS A 217 19.96 3.52 -17.56
CA LYS A 217 18.72 3.05 -18.22
C LYS A 217 18.08 1.94 -17.40
N VAL A 218 17.43 2.30 -16.28
CA VAL A 218 16.67 1.36 -15.46
C VAL A 218 15.25 1.30 -16.00
N LYS A 219 14.84 0.12 -16.46
CA LYS A 219 13.48 -0.14 -16.97
C LYS A 219 12.58 -0.70 -15.89
#